data_d9cde274a76074c58df58ada3b19a933
#
_entry.id   d9cde274a76074c58df58ada3b19a933
#
_cell.length_a   1.000
_cell.length_b   1.000
_cell.length_c   1.000
_cell.angle_alpha   90.00
_cell.angle_beta   90.00
_cell.angle_gamma   90.00
#
_symmetry.space_group_name_H-M   'P 1'
#
loop_
_entity.id
_entity.type
_entity.pdbx_description
1 polymer ?
#
loop_
_entity_poly.entity_id
_entity_poly.type
_entity_poly.pdbx_seq_one_letter_code
_entity_poly.pdbx_strand_id
1 'polypeptide(L)'
;MSTTTIIRLHRVLRAPAERIYRAFLDAAAFSKWLPPHGFTGTVHEMDPRVGGSYRMSFTNLTTQQSHGFGGRYLELVPHERLSYTAIFDAALNLPGEMRTTVALKAVFCGTEVHIEQQGIPAQIPAEACYLGWQESLTLLAQLVEPEIRQ
;
A
#
# COMPACT_ATOMS: atom_id res chain seq x y z
N MET A 1 11.90 -26.29 -2.01
CA MET A 1 10.62 -25.75 -1.52
C MET A 1 10.81 -24.30 -1.13
N SER A 2 10.13 -23.39 -1.82
CA SER A 2 10.22 -21.98 -1.47
C SER A 2 9.23 -21.68 -0.37
N THR A 3 9.69 -21.10 0.71
CA THR A 3 8.82 -20.57 1.75
C THR A 3 8.33 -19.21 1.32
N THR A 4 7.03 -19.05 1.21
CA THR A 4 6.43 -17.76 0.90
C THR A 4 6.47 -16.90 2.15
N THR A 5 7.07 -15.72 2.05
CA THR A 5 7.10 -14.79 3.16
C THR A 5 5.74 -14.10 3.28
N ILE A 6 5.19 -14.10 4.49
CA ILE A 6 3.95 -13.39 4.80
C ILE A 6 4.26 -12.40 5.89
N ILE A 7 3.89 -11.15 5.68
CA ILE A 7 4.02 -10.13 6.71
C ILE A 7 2.65 -9.66 7.15
N ARG A 8 2.56 -9.27 8.42
CA ARG A 8 1.32 -8.75 9.02
C ARG A 8 1.64 -7.54 9.85
N LEU A 9 0.85 -6.48 9.67
CA LEU A 9 1.00 -5.25 10.42
C LEU A 9 -0.34 -4.84 10.97
N HIS A 10 -0.29 -4.12 12.07
CA HIS A 10 -1.47 -3.62 12.75
C HIS A 10 -1.19 -2.22 13.28
N ARG A 11 -2.11 -1.30 13.04
CA ARG A 11 -2.00 0.05 13.57
C ARG A 11 -3.38 0.65 13.75
N VAL A 12 -3.55 1.43 14.81
CA VAL A 12 -4.75 2.22 15.01
C VAL A 12 -4.49 3.64 14.52
N LEU A 13 -5.32 4.12 13.61
CA LEU A 13 -5.25 5.48 13.10
C LEU A 13 -6.44 6.29 13.63
N ARG A 14 -6.18 7.54 14.01
CA ARG A 14 -7.23 8.44 14.52
C ARG A 14 -7.97 9.09 13.36
N ALA A 15 -8.64 8.27 12.58
CA ALA A 15 -9.36 8.71 11.40
C ALA A 15 -10.53 7.76 11.13
N PRO A 16 -11.59 8.24 10.49
CA PRO A 16 -12.70 7.35 10.13
C PRO A 16 -12.28 6.39 9.02
N ALA A 17 -12.85 5.20 9.02
CA ALA A 17 -12.54 4.16 8.03
C ALA A 17 -12.76 4.65 6.60
N GLU A 18 -13.78 5.47 6.37
CA GLU A 18 -14.08 6.04 5.06
C GLU A 18 -12.88 6.83 4.50
N ARG A 19 -12.24 7.64 5.34
CA ARG A 19 -11.10 8.45 4.90
C ARG A 19 -9.87 7.60 4.61
N ILE A 20 -9.64 6.58 5.44
CA ILE A 20 -8.53 5.65 5.23
C ILE A 20 -8.75 4.85 3.95
N TYR A 21 -9.95 4.30 3.78
CA TYR A 21 -10.31 3.56 2.58
C TYR A 21 -10.09 4.39 1.31
N ARG A 22 -10.54 5.64 1.33
CA ARG A 22 -10.37 6.56 0.22
C ARG A 22 -8.90 6.81 -0.09
N ALA A 23 -8.04 6.88 0.93
CA ALA A 23 -6.61 7.14 0.73
C ALA A 23 -5.90 6.00 -0.03
N PHE A 24 -6.44 4.80 -0.01
CA PHE A 24 -5.92 3.68 -0.81
C PHE A 24 -6.36 3.75 -2.27
N LEU A 25 -7.46 4.40 -2.55
CA LEU A 25 -8.10 4.37 -3.88
C LEU A 25 -8.10 5.73 -4.60
N ASP A 26 -7.44 6.72 -4.01
CA ASP A 26 -7.27 8.04 -4.60
C ASP A 26 -5.82 8.14 -5.10
N ALA A 27 -5.64 8.41 -6.39
CA ALA A 27 -4.31 8.38 -7.00
C ALA A 27 -3.34 9.37 -6.34
N ALA A 28 -3.79 10.60 -6.10
CA ALA A 28 -2.93 11.62 -5.48
C ALA A 28 -2.56 11.23 -4.04
N ALA A 29 -3.52 10.70 -3.29
CA ALA A 29 -3.28 10.27 -1.93
C ALA A 29 -2.31 9.08 -1.90
N PHE A 30 -2.58 8.06 -2.69
CA PHE A 30 -1.79 6.83 -2.71
C PHE A 30 -0.34 7.11 -3.09
N SER A 31 -0.12 7.98 -4.09
CA SER A 31 1.22 8.36 -4.51
C SER A 31 1.98 9.15 -3.44
N LYS A 32 1.25 9.75 -2.51
CA LYS A 32 1.87 10.55 -1.44
C LYS A 32 2.29 9.70 -0.25
N TRP A 33 1.48 8.72 0.16
CA TRP A 33 1.77 8.00 1.40
C TRP A 33 2.39 6.62 1.20
N LEU A 34 2.12 5.93 0.09
CA LEU A 34 2.64 4.58 -0.11
C LEU A 34 4.15 4.52 -0.28
N PRO A 35 4.80 5.44 -1.04
CA PRO A 35 6.25 5.40 -1.15
C PRO A 35 6.90 5.65 0.21
N PRO A 36 7.81 4.77 0.64
CA PRO A 36 8.49 4.96 1.92
C PRO A 36 9.44 6.15 1.88
N HIS A 37 10.04 6.45 3.02
CA HIS A 37 10.93 7.61 3.14
C HIS A 37 12.04 7.56 2.10
N GLY A 38 12.31 8.69 1.47
CA GLY A 38 13.35 8.81 0.45
C GLY A 38 12.86 8.55 -0.96
N PHE A 39 11.58 8.15 -1.12
CA PHE A 39 10.98 7.88 -2.42
C PHE A 39 9.84 8.84 -2.70
N THR A 40 9.66 9.14 -3.98
CA THR A 40 8.43 9.78 -4.46
C THR A 40 7.65 8.77 -5.28
N GLY A 41 6.35 8.99 -5.43
CA GLY A 41 5.49 8.08 -6.16
C GLY A 41 4.75 8.78 -7.28
N THR A 42 4.52 8.04 -8.35
CA THR A 42 3.67 8.48 -9.46
C THR A 42 2.68 7.36 -9.77
N VAL A 43 1.39 7.69 -9.78
CA VAL A 43 0.36 6.75 -10.22
C VAL A 43 0.10 7.03 -11.70
N HIS A 44 0.43 6.06 -12.55
CA HIS A 44 0.27 6.18 -14.00
C HIS A 44 -1.15 5.82 -14.43
N GLU A 45 -1.77 4.89 -13.73
CA GLU A 45 -3.10 4.39 -14.03
C GLU A 45 -3.74 3.90 -12.74
N MET A 46 -5.02 4.16 -12.56
CA MET A 46 -5.76 3.63 -11.43
C MET A 46 -7.24 3.52 -11.80
N ASP A 47 -7.75 2.30 -11.77
CA ASP A 47 -9.16 1.99 -12.02
C ASP A 47 -9.68 1.27 -10.77
N PRO A 48 -10.15 2.00 -9.74
CA PRO A 48 -10.44 1.43 -8.42
C PRO A 48 -11.80 0.71 -8.38
N ARG A 49 -11.89 -0.39 -9.11
CA ARG A 49 -13.04 -1.29 -9.10
C ARG A 49 -12.53 -2.72 -9.12
N VAL A 50 -13.33 -3.66 -8.66
CA VAL A 50 -12.96 -5.09 -8.70
C VAL A 50 -12.66 -5.48 -10.15
N GLY A 51 -11.50 -6.07 -10.37
CA GLY A 51 -11.02 -6.41 -11.71
C GLY A 51 -10.32 -5.27 -12.43
N GLY A 52 -10.39 -4.05 -11.90
CA GLY A 52 -9.66 -2.91 -12.47
C GLY A 52 -8.18 -3.02 -12.15
N SER A 53 -7.37 -2.31 -12.92
CA SER A 53 -5.92 -2.35 -12.78
C SER A 53 -5.37 -1.01 -12.30
N TYR A 54 -4.18 -1.07 -11.73
CA TYR A 54 -3.42 0.14 -11.40
C TYR A 54 -1.97 -0.06 -11.79
N ARG A 55 -1.28 1.08 -11.99
CA ARG A 55 0.13 1.07 -12.30
C ARG A 55 0.78 2.30 -11.68
N MET A 56 1.91 2.10 -11.01
CA MET A 56 2.63 3.20 -10.40
C MET A 56 4.13 2.92 -10.39
N SER A 57 4.91 3.95 -10.06
CA SER A 57 6.34 3.80 -9.89
C SER A 57 6.82 4.59 -8.67
N PHE A 58 7.88 4.09 -8.06
CA PHE A 58 8.61 4.78 -7.00
C PHE A 58 9.92 5.28 -7.57
N THR A 59 10.27 6.51 -7.22
CA THR A 59 11.54 7.11 -7.61
C THR A 59 12.38 7.37 -6.37
N ASN A 60 13.58 6.79 -6.34
CA ASN A 60 14.53 7.04 -5.26
C ASN A 60 15.11 8.43 -5.46
N LEU A 61 14.87 9.33 -4.51
CA LEU A 61 15.31 10.72 -4.66
C LEU A 61 16.83 10.85 -4.67
N THR A 62 17.54 9.99 -3.95
CA THR A 62 19.00 10.04 -3.88
C THR A 62 19.64 9.63 -5.19
N THR A 63 19.21 8.51 -5.77
CA THR A 63 19.78 7.96 -6.99
C THR A 63 19.08 8.41 -8.27
N GLN A 64 17.86 8.93 -8.12
CA GLN A 64 16.95 9.30 -9.21
C GLN A 64 16.51 8.11 -10.07
N GLN A 65 16.74 6.90 -9.59
CA GLN A 65 16.27 5.70 -10.26
C GLN A 65 14.83 5.40 -9.90
N SER A 66 14.06 5.00 -10.90
CA SER A 66 12.64 4.66 -10.74
C SER A 66 12.44 3.18 -11.02
N HIS A 67 11.48 2.60 -10.31
CA HIS A 67 11.03 1.25 -10.62
C HIS A 67 9.51 1.22 -10.55
N GLY A 68 8.92 0.43 -11.43
CA GLY A 68 7.47 0.36 -11.56
C GLY A 68 6.92 -0.97 -11.12
N PHE A 69 5.66 -0.93 -10.78
CA PHE A 69 4.88 -2.12 -10.47
C PHE A 69 3.41 -1.80 -10.70
N GLY A 70 2.62 -2.85 -10.73
CA GLY A 70 1.17 -2.68 -10.89
C GLY A 70 0.46 -3.98 -10.62
N GLY A 71 -0.87 -3.93 -10.63
CA GLY A 71 -1.67 -5.08 -10.36
C GLY A 71 -3.15 -4.82 -10.59
N ARG A 72 -3.98 -5.59 -9.90
CA ARG A 72 -5.42 -5.52 -10.01
C ARG A 72 -6.07 -5.50 -8.65
N TYR A 73 -7.26 -4.92 -8.58
CA TYR A 73 -8.08 -4.94 -7.38
C TYR A 73 -8.88 -6.25 -7.35
N LEU A 74 -8.71 -7.00 -6.27
CA LEU A 74 -9.39 -8.29 -6.11
C LEU A 74 -10.68 -8.17 -5.30
N GLU A 75 -10.68 -7.27 -4.30
CA GLU A 75 -11.81 -7.11 -3.40
C GLU A 75 -11.89 -5.64 -2.96
N LEU A 76 -13.06 -5.07 -3.02
CA LEU A 76 -13.32 -3.70 -2.56
C LEU A 76 -14.65 -3.69 -1.83
N VAL A 77 -14.59 -3.79 -0.50
CA VAL A 77 -15.77 -3.66 0.37
C VAL A 77 -15.65 -2.29 1.05
N PRO A 78 -16.45 -1.31 0.64
CA PRO A 78 -16.28 0.07 1.10
C PRO A 78 -16.18 0.18 2.62
N HIS A 79 -15.12 0.84 3.06
CA HIS A 79 -14.82 1.18 4.45
C HIS A 79 -14.53 -0.02 5.36
N GLU A 80 -14.47 -1.24 4.80
CA GLU A 80 -14.24 -2.44 5.59
C GLU A 80 -13.02 -3.24 5.13
N ARG A 81 -12.85 -3.39 3.81
CA ARG A 81 -11.81 -4.29 3.33
C ARG A 81 -11.44 -4.00 1.88
N LEU A 82 -10.16 -4.12 1.58
CA LEU A 82 -9.71 -4.09 0.19
C LEU A 82 -8.53 -5.04 0.00
N SER A 83 -8.37 -5.52 -1.23
CA SER A 83 -7.30 -6.44 -1.56
C SER A 83 -6.85 -6.17 -2.99
N TYR A 84 -5.55 -6.15 -3.21
CA TYR A 84 -4.99 -5.90 -4.53
C TYR A 84 -3.67 -6.66 -4.69
N THR A 85 -3.29 -6.86 -5.95
CA THR A 85 -2.06 -7.55 -6.30
C THR A 85 -0.98 -6.53 -6.70
N ALA A 86 0.27 -6.99 -6.71
CA ALA A 86 1.38 -6.19 -7.23
C ALA A 86 2.38 -7.11 -7.90
N ILE A 87 2.75 -6.74 -9.14
CA ILE A 87 3.78 -7.42 -9.91
C ILE A 87 4.81 -6.37 -10.28
N PHE A 88 6.07 -6.62 -9.95
CA PHE A 88 7.16 -5.71 -10.29
C PHE A 88 7.47 -5.79 -11.79
N ASP A 89 7.97 -4.69 -12.35
CA ASP A 89 8.41 -4.67 -13.74
C ASP A 89 9.51 -5.70 -13.98
N ALA A 90 9.52 -6.27 -15.18
CA ALA A 90 10.46 -7.35 -15.54
C ALA A 90 11.92 -6.95 -15.35
N ALA A 91 12.24 -5.67 -15.53
CA ALA A 91 13.58 -5.15 -15.38
C ALA A 91 14.14 -5.33 -13.95
N LEU A 92 13.29 -5.45 -12.97
CA LEU A 92 13.71 -5.64 -11.57
C LEU A 92 14.07 -7.09 -11.24
N ASN A 93 13.69 -8.01 -12.11
CA ASN A 93 13.95 -9.44 -11.92
C ASN A 93 13.46 -9.96 -10.56
N LEU A 94 12.28 -9.50 -10.15
CA LEU A 94 11.60 -9.92 -8.93
C LEU A 94 10.33 -10.67 -9.33
N PRO A 95 10.41 -11.98 -9.49
CA PRO A 95 9.27 -12.76 -10.01
C PRO A 95 8.17 -12.93 -8.99
N GLY A 96 6.97 -13.20 -9.48
CA GLY A 96 5.83 -13.53 -8.64
C GLY A 96 4.87 -12.37 -8.51
N GLU A 97 3.76 -12.66 -7.88
CA GLU A 97 2.68 -11.71 -7.65
C GLU A 97 2.46 -11.57 -6.15
N MET A 98 2.59 -10.36 -5.65
CA MET A 98 2.27 -10.07 -4.26
C MET A 98 0.79 -9.78 -4.13
N ARG A 99 0.24 -10.09 -2.96
CA ARG A 99 -1.14 -9.80 -2.63
C ARG A 99 -1.19 -9.07 -1.31
N THR A 100 -1.81 -7.91 -1.31
CA THR A 100 -2.00 -7.10 -0.11
C THR A 100 -3.47 -7.09 0.26
N THR A 101 -3.78 -7.41 1.50
CA THR A 101 -5.14 -7.34 2.03
C THR A 101 -5.16 -6.36 3.19
N VAL A 102 -6.13 -5.46 3.17
CA VAL A 102 -6.30 -4.43 4.20
C VAL A 102 -7.67 -4.59 4.80
N ALA A 103 -7.74 -4.77 6.12
CA ALA A 103 -9.01 -4.84 6.85
C ALA A 103 -9.10 -3.64 7.79
N LEU A 104 -10.25 -2.97 7.77
CA LEU A 104 -10.52 -1.78 8.55
C LEU A 104 -11.64 -2.07 9.54
N LYS A 105 -11.42 -1.73 10.80
CA LYS A 105 -12.40 -1.95 11.85
C LYS A 105 -12.51 -0.69 12.71
N ALA A 106 -13.72 -0.15 12.80
CA ALA A 106 -13.97 1.01 13.66
C ALA A 106 -13.73 0.64 15.11
N VAL A 107 -12.97 1.47 15.82
CA VAL A 107 -12.71 1.32 17.24
C VAL A 107 -12.98 2.66 17.93
N PHE A 108 -12.91 2.66 19.27
CA PHE A 108 -13.28 3.84 20.05
C PHE A 108 -12.55 5.11 19.63
N CYS A 109 -11.25 5.01 19.33
CA CYS A 109 -10.43 6.20 19.05
C CYS A 109 -10.13 6.40 17.55
N GLY A 110 -10.77 5.62 16.68
CA GLY A 110 -10.50 5.74 15.24
C GLY A 110 -10.77 4.45 14.49
N THR A 111 -9.78 4.00 13.74
CA THR A 111 -9.90 2.79 12.93
C THR A 111 -8.67 1.90 13.12
N GLU A 112 -8.91 0.64 13.36
CA GLU A 112 -7.87 -0.38 13.42
C GLU A 112 -7.60 -0.85 12.00
N VAL A 113 -6.34 -0.77 11.58
CA VAL A 113 -5.90 -1.15 10.24
C VAL A 113 -5.04 -2.40 10.35
N HIS A 114 -5.47 -3.46 9.69
CA HIS A 114 -4.70 -4.71 9.58
C HIS A 114 -4.25 -4.87 8.15
N ILE A 115 -2.95 -5.10 7.95
CA ILE A 115 -2.38 -5.31 6.63
C ILE A 115 -1.71 -6.68 6.61
N GLU A 116 -2.03 -7.47 5.59
CA GLU A 116 -1.36 -8.74 5.33
C GLU A 116 -0.86 -8.71 3.90
N GLN A 117 0.42 -9.04 3.72
CA GLN A 117 1.02 -9.10 2.39
C GLN A 117 1.65 -10.47 2.18
N GLN A 118 1.29 -11.13 1.09
CA GLN A 118 1.72 -12.47 0.72
C GLN A 118 2.43 -12.43 -0.63
N GLY A 119 3.14 -13.50 -0.96
CA GLY A 119 3.77 -13.63 -2.27
C GLY A 119 4.98 -12.75 -2.46
N ILE A 120 5.60 -12.32 -1.37
CA ILE A 120 6.78 -11.45 -1.43
C ILE A 120 7.93 -12.22 -2.07
N PRO A 121 8.61 -11.65 -3.10
CA PRO A 121 9.77 -12.31 -3.70
C PRO A 121 10.83 -12.65 -2.66
N ALA A 122 11.42 -13.84 -2.79
CA ALA A 122 12.41 -14.33 -1.82
C ALA A 122 13.64 -13.42 -1.73
N GLN A 123 13.91 -12.64 -2.78
CA GLN A 123 15.02 -11.69 -2.81
C GLN A 123 14.81 -10.49 -1.88
N ILE A 124 13.57 -10.26 -1.44
CA ILE A 124 13.26 -9.14 -0.55
C ILE A 124 13.16 -9.66 0.89
N PRO A 125 14.06 -9.20 1.79
CA PRO A 125 13.99 -9.63 3.19
C PRO A 125 12.70 -9.14 3.87
N ALA A 126 12.16 -9.96 4.75
CA ALA A 126 10.96 -9.60 5.49
C ALA A 126 11.14 -8.29 6.27
N GLU A 127 12.32 -8.08 6.86
CA GLU A 127 12.62 -6.87 7.62
C GLU A 127 12.47 -5.62 6.75
N ALA A 128 12.90 -5.70 5.49
CA ALA A 128 12.78 -4.57 4.56
C ALA A 128 11.31 -4.25 4.27
N CYS A 129 10.48 -5.28 4.12
CA CYS A 129 9.05 -5.10 3.91
C CYS A 129 8.38 -4.46 5.12
N TYR A 130 8.71 -4.95 6.33
CA TYR A 130 8.16 -4.36 7.56
C TYR A 130 8.57 -2.91 7.71
N LEU A 131 9.85 -2.60 7.48
CA LEU A 131 10.33 -1.22 7.59
C LEU A 131 9.62 -0.31 6.60
N GLY A 132 9.53 -0.72 5.34
CA GLY A 132 8.84 0.06 4.32
C GLY A 132 7.38 0.31 4.68
N TRP A 133 6.67 -0.71 5.14
CA TRP A 133 5.28 -0.55 5.55
C TRP A 133 5.13 0.35 6.77
N GLN A 134 6.05 0.26 7.74
CA GLN A 134 5.99 1.13 8.91
C GLN A 134 6.14 2.59 8.50
N GLU A 135 7.06 2.89 7.58
CA GLU A 135 7.23 4.23 7.06
C GLU A 135 6.01 4.71 6.28
N SER A 136 5.48 3.84 5.41
CA SER A 136 4.29 4.17 4.64
C SER A 136 3.08 4.43 5.55
N LEU A 137 2.90 3.61 6.58
CA LEU A 137 1.79 3.80 7.52
C LEU A 137 1.93 5.08 8.33
N THR A 138 3.15 5.50 8.64
CA THR A 138 3.38 6.79 9.29
C THR A 138 2.97 7.94 8.38
N LEU A 139 3.31 7.85 7.09
CA LEU A 139 2.88 8.85 6.11
C LEU A 139 1.37 8.84 5.91
N LEU A 140 0.76 7.66 5.91
CA LEU A 140 -0.70 7.55 5.85
C LEU A 140 -1.35 8.23 7.06
N ALA A 141 -0.82 8.00 8.25
CA ALA A 141 -1.33 8.64 9.46
C ALA A 141 -1.27 10.17 9.34
N GLN A 142 -0.15 10.69 8.84
CA GLN A 142 0.02 12.13 8.67
C GLN A 142 -0.97 12.71 7.66
N LEU A 143 -1.45 11.90 6.72
CA LEU A 143 -2.41 12.35 5.73
C LEU A 143 -3.86 12.27 6.23
N VAL A 144 -4.22 11.19 6.92
CA VAL A 144 -5.62 10.93 7.25
C VAL A 144 -6.03 11.38 8.65
N GLU A 145 -5.10 11.52 9.58
CA GLU A 145 -5.43 11.92 10.95
C GLU A 145 -5.78 13.40 11.09
N PRO A 146 -5.04 14.31 10.42
CA PRO A 146 -5.42 15.73 10.52
C PRO A 146 -6.81 15.98 9.95
N GLU A 147 -7.60 16.79 10.65
CA GLU A 147 -8.91 17.20 10.18
C GLU A 147 -8.84 18.69 9.87
N ILE A 148 -8.77 18.99 8.58
CA ILE A 148 -8.60 20.37 8.12
C ILE A 148 -9.97 20.92 7.72
N ARG A 149 -10.40 21.94 8.43
CA ARG A 149 -11.67 22.60 8.17
C ARG A 149 -11.42 23.88 7.39
N GLN A 150 -12.33 24.15 6.45
CA GLN A 150 -12.27 25.36 5.63
C GLN A 150 -13.46 26.25 5.93
#